data_3ed906f8f59017925163a01ac2a947cc
#
_entry.id   3ed906f8f59017925163a01ac2a947cc
#
_cell.length_a   1.000
_cell.length_b   1.000
_cell.length_c   1.000
_cell.angle_alpha   90.00
_cell.angle_beta   90.00
_cell.angle_gamma   90.00
#
_symmetry.space_group_name_H-M   'P 1'
#
loop_
_entity.id
_entity.type
_entity.pdbx_description
1 polymer ?
#
loop_
_entity_poly.entity_id
_entity_poly.type
_entity_poly.pdbx_seq_one_letter_code
_entity_poly.pdbx_strand_id
1 'polypeptide(L)'
;LVIKVNDLELQEKLGSTAKSPRWAISYKFKALQAKTKLRGITYQVGRTGAITPVADLEPVQLAGTLVKRASLHNEEQINKLGIQINDYVLVEKGGEIIPKIVSVSLKDRDLFNIPIDFINECPECGSELIKLEDDAKHYCVNTSNCIPQIKGKFEHFISKKAMNIEELGPKTIDLLFDNNLIKSIPDLYSLDYDDLLPFKKDGKKSFLQWFSEYISSN
;
A
#
# COMPACT_ATOMS: atom_id res chain seq x y z
N LEU A 1 21.04 -9.18 -6.96
CA LEU A 1 22.05 -10.22 -7.09
C LEU A 1 22.65 -10.51 -5.72
N VAL A 2 22.78 -11.79 -5.35
CA VAL A 2 23.49 -12.19 -4.11
C VAL A 2 24.69 -13.04 -4.52
N ILE A 3 25.86 -12.62 -4.10
CA ILE A 3 27.13 -13.31 -4.32
C ILE A 3 27.44 -14.04 -3.02
N LYS A 4 27.76 -15.33 -3.11
CA LYS A 4 28.07 -16.19 -1.96
C LYS A 4 29.39 -16.91 -2.19
N VAL A 5 30.12 -17.17 -1.11
CA VAL A 5 31.22 -18.12 -1.14
C VAL A 5 30.65 -19.51 -1.44
N ASN A 6 31.17 -20.20 -2.44
CA ASN A 6 30.62 -21.48 -2.89
C ASN A 6 31.02 -22.67 -2.00
N ASP A 7 32.13 -22.56 -1.28
CA ASP A 7 32.64 -23.59 -0.40
C ASP A 7 31.98 -23.50 0.98
N LEU A 8 31.36 -24.60 1.44
CA LEU A 8 30.63 -24.64 2.71
C LEU A 8 31.57 -24.58 3.92
N GLU A 9 32.78 -25.17 3.85
CA GLU A 9 33.71 -25.09 4.96
C GLU A 9 34.22 -23.66 5.16
N LEU A 10 34.44 -22.94 4.05
CA LEU A 10 34.79 -21.52 4.10
C LEU A 10 33.62 -20.65 4.63
N GLN A 11 32.38 -21.01 4.32
CA GLN A 11 31.21 -20.31 4.89
C GLN A 11 31.15 -20.45 6.42
N GLU A 12 31.43 -21.65 6.94
CA GLU A 12 31.52 -21.91 8.37
C GLU A 12 32.66 -21.13 9.03
N LYS A 13 33.83 -21.11 8.41
CA LYS A 13 35.00 -20.34 8.90
C LYS A 13 34.76 -18.85 8.93
N LEU A 14 34.08 -18.30 7.93
CA LEU A 14 33.73 -16.87 7.85
C LEU A 14 32.64 -16.49 8.86
N GLY A 15 31.74 -17.42 9.13
CA GLY A 15 30.66 -17.25 10.09
C GLY A 15 29.68 -16.15 9.71
N SER A 16 28.95 -15.65 10.72
CA SER A 16 27.91 -14.64 10.58
C SER A 16 28.04 -13.55 11.62
N THR A 17 27.51 -12.37 11.31
CA THR A 17 27.22 -11.33 12.30
C THR A 17 25.82 -11.55 12.87
N ALA A 18 25.40 -10.76 13.86
CA ALA A 18 24.04 -10.81 14.39
C ALA A 18 22.95 -10.53 13.34
N LYS A 19 23.28 -9.86 12.22
CA LYS A 19 22.32 -9.42 11.20
C LYS A 19 22.53 -10.05 9.82
N SER A 20 23.70 -10.57 9.52
CA SER A 20 24.01 -11.03 8.17
C SER A 20 25.18 -12.01 8.14
N PRO A 21 25.23 -12.95 7.17
CA PRO A 21 26.39 -13.81 6.95
C PRO A 21 27.57 -13.00 6.41
N ARG A 22 28.80 -13.37 6.83
CA ARG A 22 30.03 -12.75 6.29
C ARG A 22 30.44 -13.32 4.95
N TRP A 23 29.92 -14.48 4.59
CA TRP A 23 30.20 -15.20 3.35
C TRP A 23 29.25 -14.87 2.20
N ALA A 24 28.32 -13.90 2.40
CA ALA A 24 27.40 -13.47 1.36
C ALA A 24 27.33 -11.94 1.29
N ILE A 25 27.26 -11.41 0.08
CA ILE A 25 27.10 -9.98 -0.19
C ILE A 25 25.99 -9.76 -1.22
N SER A 26 25.14 -8.79 -0.96
CA SER A 26 24.10 -8.40 -1.91
C SER A 26 24.56 -7.20 -2.74
N TYR A 27 24.38 -7.29 -4.07
CA TYR A 27 24.57 -6.20 -5.00
C TYR A 27 23.21 -5.75 -5.55
N LYS A 28 22.85 -4.50 -5.32
CA LYS A 28 21.67 -3.87 -5.92
C LYS A 28 22.10 -3.08 -7.14
N PHE A 29 21.55 -3.43 -8.29
CA PHE A 29 21.69 -2.62 -9.50
C PHE A 29 21.05 -1.24 -9.30
N LYS A 30 21.51 -0.26 -10.07
CA LYS A 30 20.80 1.02 -10.15
C LYS A 30 19.36 0.77 -10.59
N ALA A 31 18.44 1.45 -9.94
CA ALA A 31 17.04 1.35 -10.28
C ALA A 31 16.80 1.91 -11.69
N LEU A 32 15.98 1.22 -12.46
CA LEU A 32 15.55 1.73 -13.76
C LEU A 32 14.65 2.94 -13.55
N GLN A 33 14.79 3.94 -14.41
CA GLN A 33 14.02 5.16 -14.40
C GLN A 33 13.31 5.35 -15.73
N ALA A 34 12.12 5.94 -15.68
CA ALA A 34 11.38 6.35 -16.86
C ALA A 34 10.82 7.77 -16.67
N LYS A 35 10.79 8.54 -17.74
CA LYS A 35 10.18 9.87 -17.76
C LYS A 35 8.73 9.76 -18.18
N THR A 36 7.82 10.39 -17.42
CA THR A 36 6.40 10.43 -17.73
C THR A 36 5.77 11.73 -17.24
N LYS A 37 4.53 12.01 -17.66
CA LYS A 37 3.80 13.23 -17.28
C LYS A 37 2.90 12.98 -16.07
N LEU A 38 2.92 13.88 -15.09
CA LEU A 38 1.99 13.90 -13.96
C LEU A 38 0.64 14.44 -14.42
N ARG A 39 -0.42 13.64 -14.28
CA ARG A 39 -1.79 13.99 -14.65
C ARG A 39 -2.60 14.54 -13.49
N GLY A 40 -2.33 14.05 -12.28
CA GLY A 40 -3.06 14.42 -11.07
C GLY A 40 -2.47 13.79 -9.82
N ILE A 41 -3.08 14.09 -8.69
CA ILE A 41 -2.77 13.45 -7.41
C ILE A 41 -4.06 12.92 -6.80
N THR A 42 -4.02 11.66 -6.38
CA THR A 42 -5.06 11.01 -5.57
C THR A 42 -4.53 10.81 -4.16
N TYR A 43 -5.32 11.08 -3.15
CA TYR A 43 -4.94 10.88 -1.76
C TYR A 43 -5.57 9.61 -1.22
N GLN A 44 -4.75 8.72 -0.65
CA GLN A 44 -5.19 7.45 -0.08
C GLN A 44 -5.16 7.52 1.44
N VAL A 45 -6.18 6.99 2.09
CA VAL A 45 -6.27 6.90 3.55
C VAL A 45 -5.83 5.50 3.97
N GLY A 46 -4.78 5.42 4.76
CA GLY A 46 -4.30 4.16 5.33
C GLY A 46 -5.09 3.73 6.58
N ARG A 47 -4.84 2.50 7.03
CA ARG A 47 -5.46 1.91 8.24
C ARG A 47 -5.36 2.78 9.50
N THR A 48 -4.27 3.49 9.65
CA THR A 48 -4.00 4.38 10.80
C THR A 48 -4.50 5.80 10.59
N GLY A 49 -5.21 6.06 9.49
CA GLY A 49 -5.62 7.40 9.09
C GLY A 49 -4.56 8.17 8.32
N ALA A 50 -3.34 7.65 8.17
CA ALA A 50 -2.26 8.31 7.46
C ALA A 50 -2.65 8.58 5.99
N ILE A 51 -2.50 9.82 5.56
CA ILE A 51 -2.79 10.26 4.19
C ILE A 51 -1.53 10.11 3.35
N THR A 52 -1.66 9.35 2.27
CA THR A 52 -0.56 9.13 1.31
C THR A 52 -0.94 9.70 -0.05
N PRO A 53 -0.24 10.75 -0.52
CA PRO A 53 -0.43 11.25 -1.87
C PRO A 53 0.15 10.27 -2.89
N VAL A 54 -0.62 9.99 -3.93
CA VAL A 54 -0.27 9.10 -5.04
C VAL A 54 -0.40 9.88 -6.34
N ALA A 55 0.68 9.97 -7.07
CA ALA A 55 0.70 10.59 -8.40
C ALA A 55 0.01 9.69 -9.41
N ASP A 56 -0.96 10.24 -10.14
CA ASP A 56 -1.55 9.63 -11.32
C ASP A 56 -0.75 10.05 -12.55
N LEU A 57 -0.18 9.09 -13.23
CA LEU A 57 0.82 9.29 -14.28
C LEU A 57 0.26 8.91 -15.66
N GLU A 58 0.77 9.55 -16.68
CA GLU A 58 0.66 9.02 -18.03
C GLU A 58 1.32 7.63 -18.05
N PRO A 59 0.64 6.59 -18.62
CA PRO A 59 1.17 5.23 -18.57
C PRO A 59 2.56 5.11 -19.20
N VAL A 60 3.53 4.57 -18.49
CA VAL A 60 4.91 4.40 -18.96
C VAL A 60 5.43 3.01 -18.67
N GLN A 61 6.18 2.43 -19.62
CA GLN A 61 6.86 1.16 -19.43
C GLN A 61 8.10 1.34 -18.54
N LEU A 62 8.15 0.59 -17.44
CA LEU A 62 9.27 0.64 -16.50
C LEU A 62 9.52 -0.75 -15.91
N ALA A 63 10.73 -1.26 -16.09
CA ALA A 63 11.15 -2.58 -15.58
C ALA A 63 10.16 -3.71 -15.93
N GLY A 64 9.70 -3.77 -17.20
CA GLY A 64 8.79 -4.81 -17.71
C GLY A 64 7.32 -4.66 -17.26
N THR A 65 6.97 -3.57 -16.59
CA THR A 65 5.59 -3.31 -16.13
C THR A 65 5.09 -1.94 -16.61
N LEU A 66 3.78 -1.84 -16.84
CA LEU A 66 3.13 -0.56 -17.18
C LEU A 66 2.81 0.18 -15.87
N VAL A 67 3.53 1.26 -15.61
CA VAL A 67 3.34 2.12 -14.44
C VAL A 67 2.36 3.23 -14.77
N LYS A 68 1.31 3.37 -13.96
CA LYS A 68 0.26 4.40 -14.04
C LYS A 68 0.21 5.28 -12.80
N ARG A 69 0.79 4.81 -11.69
CA ARG A 69 0.77 5.48 -10.39
C ARG A 69 2.12 5.37 -9.71
N ALA A 70 2.49 6.39 -8.94
CA ALA A 70 3.69 6.39 -8.14
C ALA A 70 3.45 7.09 -6.79
N SER A 71 4.10 6.62 -5.72
CA SER A 71 3.99 7.26 -4.41
C SER A 71 4.73 8.60 -4.39
N LEU A 72 4.12 9.59 -3.73
CA LEU A 72 4.73 10.86 -3.35
C LEU A 72 5.03 10.91 -1.84
N HIS A 73 4.79 9.82 -1.13
CA HIS A 73 5.03 9.62 0.30
C HIS A 73 4.24 10.55 1.23
N ASN A 74 4.46 11.86 1.17
CA ASN A 74 3.86 12.88 2.04
C ASN A 74 3.95 14.29 1.42
N GLU A 75 3.40 15.29 2.11
CA GLU A 75 3.45 16.70 1.71
C GLU A 75 4.89 17.22 1.57
N GLU A 76 5.78 16.87 2.51
CA GLU A 76 7.17 17.35 2.49
C GLU A 76 7.90 16.90 1.23
N GLN A 77 7.62 15.70 0.74
CA GLN A 77 8.19 15.22 -0.52
C GLN A 77 7.64 15.98 -1.73
N ILE A 78 6.35 16.33 -1.74
CA ILE A 78 5.74 17.18 -2.77
C ILE A 78 6.45 18.52 -2.81
N ASN A 79 6.59 19.18 -1.63
CA ASN A 79 7.23 20.47 -1.49
C ASN A 79 8.72 20.43 -1.86
N LYS A 80 9.44 19.40 -1.41
CA LYS A 80 10.87 19.19 -1.72
C LYS A 80 11.11 19.01 -3.22
N LEU A 81 10.23 18.31 -3.91
CA LEU A 81 10.31 18.13 -5.36
C LEU A 81 9.86 19.39 -6.13
N GLY A 82 9.10 20.27 -5.49
CA GLY A 82 8.45 21.42 -6.15
C GLY A 82 7.59 21.00 -7.32
N ILE A 83 6.94 19.84 -7.19
CA ILE A 83 6.18 19.20 -8.25
C ILE A 83 4.87 19.95 -8.52
N GLN A 84 4.48 20.04 -9.79
CA GLN A 84 3.24 20.66 -10.25
C GLN A 84 2.48 19.71 -11.19
N ILE A 85 1.17 19.86 -11.26
CA ILE A 85 0.36 19.12 -12.23
C ILE A 85 0.85 19.49 -13.65
N ASN A 86 0.90 18.51 -14.51
CA ASN A 86 1.47 18.54 -15.86
C ASN A 86 3.01 18.51 -15.94
N ASP A 87 3.75 18.47 -14.82
CA ASP A 87 5.19 18.25 -14.85
C ASP A 87 5.56 16.93 -15.51
N TYR A 88 6.70 16.92 -16.18
CA TYR A 88 7.41 15.70 -16.53
C TYR A 88 8.26 15.26 -15.31
N VAL A 89 8.03 14.03 -14.90
CA VAL A 89 8.66 13.45 -13.71
C VAL A 89 9.47 12.21 -14.06
N LEU A 90 10.55 11.96 -13.32
CA LEU A 90 11.31 10.72 -13.38
C LEU A 90 10.78 9.77 -12.31
N VAL A 91 10.27 8.63 -12.77
CA VAL A 91 9.76 7.55 -11.92
C VAL A 91 10.78 6.45 -11.84
N GLU A 92 11.05 5.98 -10.64
CA GLU A 92 11.97 4.90 -10.35
C GLU A 92 11.23 3.70 -9.78
N LYS A 93 11.59 2.51 -10.25
CA LYS A 93 11.19 1.25 -9.66
C LYS A 93 12.46 0.53 -9.22
N GLY A 94 12.85 0.72 -7.96
CA GLY A 94 13.91 -0.04 -7.32
C GLY A 94 13.39 -1.37 -6.78
N GLY A 95 14.18 -2.16 -6.08
CA GLY A 95 13.81 -3.46 -5.52
C GLY A 95 12.51 -3.52 -4.69
N GLU A 96 11.79 -2.44 -4.58
CA GLU A 96 10.43 -2.33 -4.06
C GLU A 96 9.40 -2.41 -5.21
N ILE A 97 8.26 -2.98 -4.92
CA ILE A 97 7.17 -3.17 -5.89
C ILE A 97 6.52 -1.82 -6.25
N ILE A 98 6.61 -0.81 -5.38
CA ILE A 98 5.92 0.48 -5.50
C ILE A 98 6.81 1.49 -6.22
N PRO A 99 6.38 2.02 -7.41
CA PRO A 99 7.08 3.11 -8.07
C PRO A 99 7.04 4.39 -7.24
N LYS A 100 8.12 5.16 -7.29
CA LYS A 100 8.23 6.47 -6.62
C LYS A 100 8.74 7.54 -7.59
N ILE A 101 8.34 8.78 -7.38
CA ILE A 101 8.89 9.93 -8.08
C ILE A 101 10.19 10.35 -7.41
N VAL A 102 11.25 10.48 -8.21
CA VAL A 102 12.60 10.84 -7.71
C VAL A 102 13.01 12.25 -8.07
N SER A 103 12.52 12.78 -9.20
CA SER A 103 12.81 14.15 -9.63
C SER A 103 11.78 14.68 -10.62
N VAL A 104 11.80 16.00 -10.78
CA VAL A 104 10.99 16.75 -11.75
C VAL A 104 11.92 17.28 -12.85
N SER A 105 11.48 17.23 -14.10
CA SER A 105 12.20 17.79 -15.24
C SER A 105 11.82 19.26 -15.43
N LEU A 106 12.50 20.16 -14.73
CA LEU A 106 12.23 21.60 -14.79
C LEU A 106 12.41 22.19 -16.20
N LYS A 107 13.22 21.55 -17.04
CA LYS A 107 13.45 21.98 -18.44
C LYS A 107 12.21 21.83 -19.33
N ASP A 108 11.32 20.92 -18.95
CA ASP A 108 10.10 20.62 -19.70
C ASP A 108 8.86 21.22 -19.04
N ARG A 109 9.04 22.05 -18.02
CA ARG A 109 7.93 22.71 -17.31
C ARG A 109 7.33 23.80 -18.19
N ASP A 110 6.02 23.76 -18.33
CA ASP A 110 5.22 24.73 -19.06
C ASP A 110 4.67 25.81 -18.11
N LEU A 111 4.28 26.96 -18.66
CA LEU A 111 3.58 28.04 -17.95
C LEU A 111 2.18 27.65 -17.46
N PHE A 112 1.62 26.57 -18.02
CA PHE A 112 0.29 26.04 -17.66
C PHE A 112 0.34 24.97 -16.57
N ASN A 113 1.49 24.74 -15.94
CA ASN A 113 1.58 23.83 -14.82
C ASN A 113 0.92 24.45 -13.58
N ILE A 114 0.20 23.61 -12.83
CA ILE A 114 -0.60 24.03 -11.68
C ILE A 114 0.11 23.61 -10.39
N PRO A 115 0.41 24.54 -9.47
CA PRO A 115 0.91 24.20 -8.14
C PRO A 115 -0.02 23.23 -7.42
N ILE A 116 0.54 22.42 -6.53
CA ILE A 116 -0.21 21.44 -5.76
C ILE A 116 -0.26 21.91 -4.31
N ASP A 117 -1.48 22.22 -3.85
CA ASP A 117 -1.75 22.41 -2.44
C ASP A 117 -2.15 21.08 -1.81
N PHE A 118 -1.60 20.79 -0.63
CA PHE A 118 -1.97 19.58 0.09
C PHE A 118 -3.37 19.73 0.66
N ILE A 119 -4.13 18.63 0.71
CA ILE A 119 -5.49 18.65 1.22
C ILE A 119 -5.53 18.87 2.74
N ASN A 120 -6.53 19.59 3.22
CA ASN A 120 -6.77 19.82 4.65
C ASN A 120 -7.87 18.93 5.22
N GLU A 121 -8.64 18.27 4.37
CA GLU A 121 -9.75 17.41 4.74
C GLU A 121 -9.53 15.98 4.21
N CYS A 122 -10.03 15.01 4.93
CA CYS A 122 -10.00 13.61 4.53
C CYS A 122 -10.81 13.37 3.27
N PRO A 123 -10.26 12.80 2.21
CA PRO A 123 -10.97 12.60 0.95
C PRO A 123 -12.13 11.59 1.06
N GLU A 124 -12.16 10.80 2.14
CA GLU A 124 -13.15 9.74 2.33
C GLU A 124 -14.30 10.14 3.27
N CYS A 125 -14.01 10.91 4.31
CA CYS A 125 -15.01 11.23 5.33
C CYS A 125 -15.16 12.73 5.62
N GLY A 126 -14.42 13.61 4.95
CA GLY A 126 -14.49 15.06 5.11
C GLY A 126 -13.97 15.62 6.44
N SER A 127 -13.46 14.77 7.34
CA SER A 127 -12.92 15.25 8.61
C SER A 127 -11.60 16.00 8.40
N GLU A 128 -11.38 17.05 9.18
CA GLU A 128 -10.14 17.80 9.19
C GLU A 128 -8.93 16.89 9.46
N LEU A 129 -7.86 17.11 8.72
CA LEU A 129 -6.60 16.38 8.87
C LEU A 129 -5.72 17.04 9.92
N ILE A 130 -5.04 16.24 10.72
CA ILE A 130 -4.05 16.72 11.67
C ILE A 130 -2.65 16.33 11.23
N LYS A 131 -1.68 17.18 11.50
CA LYS A 131 -0.24 16.91 11.37
C LYS A 131 0.39 16.97 12.76
N LEU A 132 1.06 15.89 13.17
CA LEU A 132 1.82 15.89 14.43
C LEU A 132 3.17 16.60 14.21
N GLU A 133 3.69 17.25 15.23
CA GLU A 133 4.92 18.08 15.13
C GLU A 133 6.13 17.28 14.64
N ASP A 134 6.25 16.01 15.04
CA ASP A 134 7.38 15.15 14.68
C ASP A 134 7.07 14.17 13.54
N ASP A 135 5.94 14.31 12.85
CA ASP A 135 5.55 13.39 11.75
C ASP A 135 5.41 14.15 10.42
N ALA A 136 6.00 13.57 9.38
CA ALA A 136 5.89 14.09 8.02
C ALA A 136 4.52 13.86 7.36
N LYS A 137 3.60 13.14 8.04
CA LYS A 137 2.30 12.74 7.50
C LYS A 137 1.16 13.50 8.13
N HIS A 138 0.09 13.65 7.34
CA HIS A 138 -1.22 14.09 7.81
C HIS A 138 -2.08 12.88 8.15
N TYR A 139 -2.96 13.03 9.14
CA TYR A 139 -3.80 11.95 9.64
C TYR A 139 -5.25 12.36 9.71
N CYS A 140 -6.13 11.48 9.23
CA CYS A 140 -7.54 11.51 9.53
C CYS A 140 -7.78 10.88 10.92
N VAL A 141 -8.31 11.66 11.86
CA VAL A 141 -8.57 11.20 13.24
C VAL A 141 -9.92 10.50 13.41
N ASN A 142 -10.76 10.49 12.40
CA ASN A 142 -12.07 9.86 12.43
C ASN A 142 -11.99 8.32 12.32
N THR A 143 -11.46 7.69 13.36
CA THR A 143 -11.20 6.24 13.37
C THR A 143 -12.45 5.38 13.41
N SER A 144 -13.61 5.97 13.74
CA SER A 144 -14.89 5.25 13.92
C SER A 144 -15.75 5.23 12.65
N ASN A 145 -15.64 6.26 11.80
CA ASN A 145 -16.52 6.42 10.64
C ASN A 145 -15.79 6.53 9.31
N CYS A 146 -14.46 6.59 9.31
CA CYS A 146 -13.68 6.61 8.08
C CYS A 146 -13.55 5.19 7.51
N ILE A 147 -14.26 4.91 6.43
CA ILE A 147 -14.39 3.57 5.84
C ILE A 147 -13.04 2.89 5.56
N PRO A 148 -12.04 3.54 4.92
CA PRO A 148 -10.74 2.91 4.70
C PRO A 148 -10.01 2.53 5.99
N GLN A 149 -10.19 3.32 7.07
CA GLN A 149 -9.59 2.97 8.36
C GLN A 149 -10.25 1.74 8.97
N ILE A 150 -11.58 1.65 8.90
CA ILE A 150 -12.35 0.51 9.40
C ILE A 150 -11.97 -0.75 8.62
N LYS A 151 -12.07 -0.71 7.28
CA LYS A 151 -11.71 -1.84 6.41
C LYS A 151 -10.25 -2.26 6.61
N GLY A 152 -9.34 -1.31 6.71
CA GLY A 152 -7.93 -1.59 6.96
C GLY A 152 -7.64 -2.24 8.33
N LYS A 153 -8.47 -2.00 9.36
CA LYS A 153 -8.40 -2.72 10.64
C LYS A 153 -8.78 -4.20 10.46
N PHE A 154 -9.82 -4.49 9.70
CA PHE A 154 -10.20 -5.87 9.36
C PHE A 154 -9.10 -6.58 8.57
N GLU A 155 -8.58 -5.94 7.51
CA GLU A 155 -7.50 -6.50 6.69
C GLU A 155 -6.26 -6.83 7.52
N HIS A 156 -5.90 -5.95 8.44
CA HIS A 156 -4.80 -6.21 9.35
C HIS A 156 -5.10 -7.37 10.29
N PHE A 157 -6.30 -7.42 10.87
CA PHE A 157 -6.72 -8.47 11.79
C PHE A 157 -6.64 -9.85 11.17
N ILE A 158 -7.12 -10.00 9.92
CA ILE A 158 -7.09 -11.28 9.20
C ILE A 158 -5.71 -11.64 8.62
N SER A 159 -4.77 -10.69 8.58
CA SER A 159 -3.47 -10.88 7.94
C SER A 159 -2.57 -11.89 8.67
N LYS A 160 -1.55 -12.42 7.94
CA LYS A 160 -0.51 -13.30 8.50
C LYS A 160 0.23 -12.72 9.71
N LYS A 161 0.22 -11.40 9.88
CA LYS A 161 0.90 -10.71 11.00
C LYS A 161 0.04 -10.64 12.25
N ALA A 162 -1.23 -10.99 12.17
CA ALA A 162 -2.18 -11.00 13.28
C ALA A 162 -2.84 -12.38 13.42
N MET A 163 -4.10 -12.54 13.08
CA MET A 163 -4.84 -13.80 13.29
C MET A 163 -4.61 -14.85 12.19
N ASN A 164 -3.98 -14.47 11.08
CA ASN A 164 -3.70 -15.37 9.95
C ASN A 164 -4.92 -16.16 9.49
N ILE A 165 -6.03 -15.48 9.27
CA ILE A 165 -7.26 -16.15 8.79
C ILE A 165 -7.09 -16.41 7.30
N GLU A 166 -6.92 -17.67 6.93
CA GLU A 166 -6.77 -18.10 5.54
C GLU A 166 -8.08 -17.91 4.77
N GLU A 167 -7.99 -17.76 3.44
CA GLU A 167 -9.12 -17.57 2.51
C GLU A 167 -9.91 -16.26 2.71
N LEU A 168 -9.77 -15.56 3.84
CA LEU A 168 -10.38 -14.25 4.08
C LEU A 168 -9.45 -13.14 3.61
N GLY A 169 -9.72 -12.61 2.42
CA GLY A 169 -8.93 -11.55 1.81
C GLY A 169 -9.62 -10.18 1.81
N PRO A 170 -8.91 -9.09 1.40
CA PRO A 170 -9.47 -7.73 1.35
C PRO A 170 -10.78 -7.63 0.57
N LYS A 171 -10.88 -8.32 -0.57
CA LYS A 171 -12.11 -8.33 -1.39
C LYS A 171 -13.31 -8.94 -0.68
N THR A 172 -13.08 -9.93 0.18
CA THR A 172 -14.15 -10.56 0.97
C THR A 172 -14.56 -9.62 2.09
N ILE A 173 -13.61 -8.95 2.75
CA ILE A 173 -13.91 -7.90 3.74
C ILE A 173 -14.73 -6.78 3.10
N ASP A 174 -14.35 -6.29 1.92
CA ASP A 174 -15.12 -5.28 1.19
C ASP A 174 -16.56 -5.75 0.96
N LEU A 175 -16.74 -6.98 0.48
CA LEU A 175 -18.04 -7.56 0.22
C LEU A 175 -18.91 -7.64 1.47
N LEU A 176 -18.37 -8.17 2.57
CA LEU A 176 -19.09 -8.30 3.85
C LEU A 176 -19.45 -6.95 4.44
N PHE A 177 -18.52 -6.01 4.40
CA PHE A 177 -18.71 -4.65 4.92
C PHE A 177 -19.76 -3.87 4.12
N ASP A 178 -19.66 -3.89 2.78
CA ASP A 178 -20.56 -3.16 1.88
C ASP A 178 -22.00 -3.71 1.92
N ASN A 179 -22.17 -4.98 2.33
CA ASN A 179 -23.48 -5.58 2.57
C ASN A 179 -23.95 -5.49 4.04
N ASN A 180 -23.27 -4.71 4.88
CA ASN A 180 -23.59 -4.50 6.30
C ASN A 180 -23.58 -5.78 7.17
N LEU A 181 -22.90 -6.84 6.73
CA LEU A 181 -22.78 -8.08 7.50
C LEU A 181 -21.75 -7.96 8.61
N ILE A 182 -20.75 -7.08 8.46
CA ILE A 182 -19.76 -6.77 9.48
C ILE A 182 -19.60 -5.24 9.62
N LYS A 183 -19.48 -4.76 10.84
CA LYS A 183 -19.19 -3.36 11.19
C LYS A 183 -17.98 -3.24 12.12
N SER A 184 -17.73 -4.28 12.91
CA SER A 184 -16.64 -4.39 13.87
C SER A 184 -15.99 -5.77 13.80
N ILE A 185 -14.77 -5.89 14.31
CA ILE A 185 -14.02 -7.16 14.26
C ILE A 185 -14.77 -8.34 14.92
N PRO A 186 -15.44 -8.16 16.10
CA PRO A 186 -16.25 -9.22 16.66
C PRO A 186 -17.34 -9.78 15.76
N ASP A 187 -17.89 -8.98 14.86
CA ASP A 187 -18.96 -9.41 13.96
C ASP A 187 -18.52 -10.55 13.02
N LEU A 188 -17.20 -10.65 12.76
CA LEU A 188 -16.64 -11.79 12.00
C LEU A 188 -16.95 -13.15 12.64
N TYR A 189 -17.05 -13.19 13.96
CA TYR A 189 -17.34 -14.42 14.72
C TYR A 189 -18.84 -14.70 14.87
N SER A 190 -19.67 -13.74 14.51
CA SER A 190 -21.14 -13.83 14.58
C SER A 190 -21.80 -14.12 13.22
N LEU A 191 -20.98 -14.27 12.15
CA LEU A 191 -21.47 -14.57 10.81
C LEU A 191 -21.98 -16.02 10.73
N ASP A 192 -23.21 -16.17 10.26
CA ASP A 192 -23.80 -17.48 9.97
C ASP A 192 -23.57 -17.87 8.51
N TYR A 193 -23.63 -19.18 8.25
CA TYR A 193 -23.53 -19.73 6.89
C TYR A 193 -24.62 -19.18 5.97
N ASP A 194 -25.83 -19.00 6.48
CA ASP A 194 -26.97 -18.50 5.72
C ASP A 194 -26.79 -17.03 5.28
N ASP A 195 -26.12 -16.19 6.09
CA ASP A 195 -25.77 -14.82 5.75
C ASP A 195 -24.83 -14.74 4.52
N LEU A 196 -24.06 -15.78 4.32
CA LEU A 196 -23.02 -15.84 3.32
C LEU A 196 -23.46 -16.55 2.02
N LEU A 197 -24.58 -17.28 2.04
CA LEU A 197 -25.11 -18.01 0.89
C LEU A 197 -25.32 -17.15 -0.36
N PRO A 198 -25.81 -15.89 -0.27
CA PRO A 198 -26.01 -15.04 -1.44
C PRO A 198 -24.72 -14.71 -2.21
N PHE A 199 -23.56 -14.84 -1.57
CA PHE A 199 -22.26 -14.49 -2.15
C PHE A 199 -21.49 -15.71 -2.70
N LYS A 200 -22.11 -16.88 -2.70
CA LYS A 200 -21.53 -18.12 -3.22
C LYS A 200 -21.36 -18.03 -4.74
N LYS A 201 -20.11 -18.03 -5.20
CA LYS A 201 -19.80 -18.23 -6.62
C LYS A 201 -19.72 -19.72 -6.93
N ASP A 202 -20.46 -20.14 -7.96
CA ASP A 202 -20.48 -21.54 -8.40
C ASP A 202 -19.07 -22.12 -8.63
N GLY A 203 -18.81 -23.30 -8.08
CA GLY A 203 -17.71 -24.19 -8.47
C GLY A 203 -16.43 -24.19 -7.66
N LYS A 204 -16.28 -23.37 -6.61
CA LYS A 204 -15.15 -23.52 -5.66
C LYS A 204 -15.69 -23.87 -4.28
N LYS A 205 -14.99 -24.79 -3.57
CA LYS A 205 -15.16 -24.96 -2.11
C LYS A 205 -15.07 -23.56 -1.53
N SER A 206 -16.20 -23.00 -1.21
CA SER A 206 -16.28 -21.58 -0.98
C SER A 206 -15.60 -21.27 0.36
N PHE A 207 -14.91 -20.14 0.45
CA PHE A 207 -14.60 -19.44 1.68
C PHE A 207 -15.66 -19.65 2.78
N LEU A 208 -16.92 -19.72 2.42
CA LEU A 208 -18.07 -19.93 3.27
C LEU A 208 -18.06 -21.27 4.03
N GLN A 209 -17.66 -22.36 3.37
CA GLN A 209 -17.60 -23.68 3.99
C GLN A 209 -16.42 -23.79 4.95
N TRP A 210 -15.26 -23.24 4.56
CA TRP A 210 -14.10 -23.19 5.42
C TRP A 210 -14.33 -22.26 6.63
N PHE A 211 -14.94 -21.10 6.43
CA PHE A 211 -15.23 -20.13 7.49
C PHE A 211 -16.25 -20.68 8.50
N SER A 212 -17.29 -21.38 8.05
CA SER A 212 -18.23 -22.09 8.90
C SER A 212 -17.55 -23.18 9.73
N GLU A 213 -16.64 -23.95 9.11
CA GLU A 213 -15.84 -24.97 9.78
C GLU A 213 -14.88 -24.36 10.81
N TYR A 214 -14.26 -23.20 10.50
CA TYR A 214 -13.34 -22.49 11.39
C TYR A 214 -14.06 -21.89 12.61
N ILE A 215 -15.22 -21.27 12.42
CA ILE A 215 -16.03 -20.73 13.54
C ILE A 215 -16.60 -21.85 14.41
N SER A 216 -16.99 -22.99 13.82
CA SER A 216 -17.54 -24.12 14.57
C SER A 216 -16.48 -24.90 15.35
N SER A 217 -15.19 -24.72 15.04
CA SER A 217 -14.07 -25.45 15.69
C SER A 217 -13.33 -24.63 16.76
N ASN A 218 -13.70 -23.39 16.97
CA ASN A 218 -13.16 -22.50 17.99
C ASN A 218 -14.28 -21.83 18.81
#